data_105e0a494c107a4191bc4a59a7431831
#
_entry.id   105e0a494c107a4191bc4a59a7431831
#
_cell.length_a   1.000
_cell.length_b   1.000
_cell.length_c   1.000
_cell.angle_alpha   90.00
_cell.angle_beta   90.00
_cell.angle_gamma   90.00
#
_symmetry.space_group_name_H-M   'P 1'
#
loop_
_entity.id
_entity.type
_entity.pdbx_description
1 polymer ?
#
loop_
_entity_poly.entity_id
_entity_poly.type
_entity_poly.pdbx_seq_one_letter_code
_entity_poly.pdbx_strand_id
1 'polypeptide(L)'
;MFLQQTTSIVCVLGSIESCLPKRCALHELSLTQNIVDLAIEYAAREKAAKVLSITLEIGALSGVVAEAVEFAFDVCSKGTLAEGANLEIRHVSGRGRCLDCQTETEIKTLTYLCPYCGSLALETVQGQEMKFTEMEID
;
A
#
# COMPACT_ATOMS: atom_id res chain seq x y z
N MET A 1 -6.39 -10.86 35.22
CA MET A 1 -7.04 -10.01 34.24
C MET A 1 -5.98 -9.43 33.33
N PHE A 2 -5.87 -9.98 32.14
CA PHE A 2 -4.84 -9.57 31.20
C PHE A 2 -5.38 -8.47 30.30
N LEU A 3 -4.82 -7.28 30.47
CA LEU A 3 -5.03 -6.22 29.52
C LEU A 3 -4.28 -6.58 28.23
N GLN A 4 -5.02 -6.94 27.21
CA GLN A 4 -4.45 -7.06 25.88
C GLN A 4 -4.01 -5.66 25.45
N GLN A 5 -2.73 -5.41 25.53
CA GLN A 5 -2.18 -4.19 24.96
C GLN A 5 -2.06 -4.41 23.45
N THR A 6 -3.05 -3.92 22.73
CA THR A 6 -2.92 -3.79 21.29
C THR A 6 -1.87 -2.71 21.04
N THR A 7 -0.71 -3.12 20.59
CA THR A 7 0.34 -2.18 20.21
C THR A 7 0.12 -1.82 18.76
N SER A 8 -0.31 -0.59 18.51
CA SER A 8 -0.39 -0.04 17.18
C SER A 8 1.01 0.37 16.74
N ILE A 9 1.60 -0.37 15.83
CA ILE A 9 2.90 0.00 15.28
C ILE A 9 2.65 0.77 13.98
N VAL A 10 2.88 2.07 14.05
CA VAL A 10 2.90 2.91 12.84
C VAL A 10 4.31 2.78 12.25
N CYS A 11 4.44 1.89 11.28
CA CYS A 11 5.66 1.80 10.50
C CYS A 11 5.42 2.44 9.14
N VAL A 12 6.02 3.60 8.92
CA VAL A 12 6.14 4.13 7.58
C VAL A 12 7.23 3.32 6.87
N LEU A 13 6.83 2.17 6.38
CA LEU A 13 7.68 1.41 5.49
C LEU A 13 7.62 2.12 4.14
N GLY A 14 8.77 2.55 3.66
CA GLY A 14 8.87 3.24 2.39
C GLY A 14 8.21 2.47 1.24
N SER A 15 8.11 3.11 0.11
CA SER A 15 7.54 2.58 -1.11
C SER A 15 8.01 1.14 -1.39
N ILE A 16 7.07 0.21 -1.43
CA ILE A 16 7.34 -1.21 -1.71
C ILE A 16 7.81 -1.39 -3.17
N GLU A 17 7.57 -0.40 -4.00
CA GLU A 17 7.91 -0.45 -5.43
C GLU A 17 9.40 -0.64 -5.71
N SER A 18 10.27 -0.20 -4.80
CA SER A 18 11.72 -0.32 -5.00
C SER A 18 12.25 -1.76 -4.90
N CYS A 19 11.46 -2.68 -4.38
CA CYS A 19 11.86 -4.08 -4.17
C CYS A 19 11.29 -5.05 -5.20
N LEU A 20 10.53 -4.58 -6.19
CA LEU A 20 9.84 -5.45 -7.13
C LEU A 20 10.46 -5.44 -8.52
N PRO A 21 10.63 -6.61 -9.15
CA PRO A 21 10.99 -6.67 -10.56
C PRO A 21 9.86 -6.09 -11.41
N LYS A 22 10.21 -5.19 -12.30
CA LYS A 22 9.28 -4.38 -13.13
C LYS A 22 8.43 -5.18 -14.14
N ARG A 23 8.35 -6.48 -14.04
CA ARG A 23 7.63 -7.31 -15.02
C ARG A 23 6.99 -8.51 -14.34
N CYS A 24 5.76 -8.34 -13.87
CA CYS A 24 5.03 -9.53 -13.46
C CYS A 24 3.53 -9.30 -13.65
N ALA A 25 2.89 -10.17 -14.41
CA ALA A 25 1.44 -10.21 -14.53
C ALA A 25 0.75 -10.63 -13.21
N LEU A 26 1.53 -11.01 -12.20
CA LEU A 26 1.07 -11.43 -10.87
C LEU A 26 1.51 -10.44 -9.80
N HIS A 27 1.51 -9.14 -10.12
CA HIS A 27 1.94 -8.09 -9.20
C HIS A 27 1.22 -8.11 -7.86
N GLU A 28 -0.10 -8.25 -7.89
CA GLU A 28 -0.92 -8.23 -6.68
C GLU A 28 -0.56 -9.37 -5.73
N LEU A 29 -0.32 -10.57 -6.27
CA LEU A 29 0.05 -11.71 -5.45
C LEU A 29 1.44 -11.54 -4.85
N SER A 30 2.42 -11.12 -5.63
CA SER A 30 3.80 -10.89 -5.17
C SER A 30 3.87 -9.75 -4.15
N LEU A 31 3.17 -8.65 -4.42
CA LEU A 31 3.06 -7.52 -3.50
C LEU A 31 2.45 -7.94 -2.18
N THR A 32 1.36 -8.69 -2.24
CA THR A 32 0.64 -9.15 -1.05
C THR A 32 1.49 -10.13 -0.25
N GLN A 33 2.23 -11.01 -0.92
CA GLN A 33 3.15 -11.92 -0.24
C GLN A 33 4.23 -11.14 0.51
N ASN A 34 4.79 -10.10 -0.09
CA ASN A 34 5.77 -9.23 0.57
C ASN A 34 5.17 -8.51 1.78
N ILE A 35 3.94 -8.05 1.69
CA ILE A 35 3.23 -7.42 2.80
C ILE A 35 3.05 -8.40 3.95
N VAL A 36 2.61 -9.61 3.65
CA VAL A 36 2.43 -10.65 4.67
C VAL A 36 3.76 -11.00 5.33
N ASP A 37 4.82 -11.16 4.54
CA ASP A 37 6.16 -11.45 5.04
C ASP A 37 6.68 -10.35 5.96
N LEU A 38 6.49 -9.08 5.60
CA LEU A 38 6.84 -7.95 6.44
C LEU A 38 6.05 -7.92 7.74
N ALA A 39 4.75 -8.17 7.66
CA ALA A 39 3.88 -8.21 8.83
C ALA A 39 4.32 -9.30 9.81
N ILE A 40 4.63 -10.48 9.30
CA ILE A 40 5.12 -11.61 10.10
C ILE A 40 6.47 -11.26 10.75
N GLU A 41 7.36 -10.64 10.00
CA GLU A 41 8.68 -10.23 10.51
C GLU A 41 8.54 -9.23 11.65
N TYR A 42 7.70 -8.22 11.50
CA TYR A 42 7.44 -7.24 12.56
C TYR A 42 6.77 -7.86 13.78
N ALA A 43 5.80 -8.73 13.57
CA ALA A 43 5.14 -9.44 14.67
C ALA A 43 6.13 -10.31 15.45
N ALA A 44 7.04 -10.98 14.75
CA ALA A 44 8.08 -11.78 15.38
C ALA A 44 9.06 -10.94 16.20
N ARG A 45 9.43 -9.75 15.71
CA ARG A 45 10.30 -8.83 16.45
C ARG A 45 9.66 -8.34 17.74
N GLU A 46 8.36 -8.10 17.71
CA GLU A 46 7.60 -7.65 18.89
C GLU A 46 7.10 -8.81 19.73
N LYS A 47 7.47 -10.05 19.40
CA LYS A 47 7.03 -11.26 20.08
C LYS A 47 5.50 -11.38 20.16
N ALA A 48 4.82 -10.90 19.13
CA ALA A 48 3.38 -10.98 19.04
C ALA A 48 2.92 -12.40 18.72
N ALA A 49 1.79 -12.78 19.31
CA ALA A 49 1.18 -14.07 19.02
C ALA A 49 0.43 -14.09 17.69
N LYS A 50 -0.08 -12.91 17.27
CA LYS A 50 -0.97 -12.81 16.13
C LYS A 50 -0.98 -11.38 15.58
N VAL A 51 -1.17 -11.26 14.27
CA VAL A 51 -1.47 -9.97 13.62
C VAL A 51 -2.98 -9.80 13.61
N LEU A 52 -3.46 -8.68 14.14
CA LEU A 52 -4.90 -8.38 14.24
C LEU A 52 -5.41 -7.64 13.03
N SER A 53 -4.68 -6.65 12.54
CA SER A 53 -5.06 -5.88 11.36
C SER A 53 -3.84 -5.32 10.64
N ILE A 54 -4.02 -5.05 9.36
CA ILE A 54 -3.03 -4.42 8.50
C ILE A 54 -3.73 -3.32 7.72
N THR A 55 -3.15 -2.13 7.68
CA THR A 55 -3.66 -1.01 6.89
C THR A 55 -2.70 -0.69 5.76
N LEU A 56 -3.23 -0.66 4.55
CA LEU A 56 -2.51 -0.32 3.33
C LEU A 56 -3.06 0.95 2.72
N GLU A 57 -2.20 1.75 2.10
CA GLU A 57 -2.61 2.84 1.23
C GLU A 57 -2.30 2.46 -0.21
N ILE A 58 -3.32 2.47 -1.07
CA ILE A 58 -3.18 2.17 -2.49
C ILE A 58 -3.48 3.42 -3.29
N GLY A 59 -2.49 3.87 -4.06
CA GLY A 59 -2.65 5.01 -4.95
C GLY A 59 -3.51 4.68 -6.16
N ALA A 60 -4.36 5.63 -6.56
CA ALA A 60 -5.24 5.46 -7.73
C ALA A 60 -4.46 5.22 -9.03
N LEU A 61 -3.21 5.69 -9.10
CA LEU A 61 -2.34 5.58 -10.27
C LEU A 61 -1.35 4.43 -10.17
N SER A 62 -1.41 3.63 -9.10
CA SER A 62 -0.46 2.53 -8.87
C SER A 62 -0.67 1.34 -9.80
N GLY A 63 -1.84 1.24 -10.42
CA GLY A 63 -2.22 0.07 -11.20
C GLY A 63 -2.60 -1.15 -10.36
N VAL A 64 -2.58 -1.03 -9.05
CA VAL A 64 -2.94 -2.11 -8.13
C VAL A 64 -4.45 -2.15 -7.93
N VAL A 65 -5.04 -3.32 -8.09
CA VAL A 65 -6.47 -3.54 -7.87
C VAL A 65 -6.68 -3.99 -6.43
N ALA A 66 -7.41 -3.18 -5.65
CA ALA A 66 -7.64 -3.44 -4.22
C ALA A 66 -8.29 -4.81 -3.96
N GLU A 67 -9.28 -5.18 -4.75
CA GLU A 67 -9.98 -6.47 -4.62
C GLU A 67 -9.04 -7.65 -4.84
N ALA A 68 -8.11 -7.53 -5.79
CA ALA A 68 -7.10 -8.55 -6.04
C ALA A 68 -6.13 -8.69 -4.86
N VAL A 69 -5.78 -7.57 -4.22
CA VAL A 69 -4.94 -7.56 -3.01
C VAL A 69 -5.66 -8.24 -1.84
N GLU A 70 -6.93 -7.94 -1.65
CA GLU A 70 -7.76 -8.57 -0.61
C GLU A 70 -7.83 -10.08 -0.79
N PHE A 71 -8.10 -10.53 -2.01
CA PHE A 71 -8.14 -11.95 -2.33
C PHE A 71 -6.79 -12.63 -2.12
N ALA A 72 -5.72 -12.00 -2.61
CA ALA A 72 -4.37 -12.52 -2.45
C ALA A 72 -3.95 -12.57 -0.97
N PHE A 73 -4.39 -11.61 -0.18
CA PHE A 73 -4.12 -11.58 1.25
C PHE A 73 -4.74 -12.79 1.96
N ASP A 74 -5.97 -13.14 1.63
CA ASP A 74 -6.62 -14.33 2.18
C ASP A 74 -5.81 -15.60 1.89
N VAL A 75 -5.29 -15.71 0.68
CA VAL A 75 -4.48 -16.86 0.28
C VAL A 75 -3.10 -16.86 0.96
N CYS A 76 -2.41 -15.71 0.93
CA CYS A 76 -1.04 -15.61 1.43
C CYS A 76 -0.94 -15.66 2.96
N SER A 77 -1.98 -15.24 3.67
CA SER A 77 -1.99 -15.22 5.13
C SER A 77 -2.29 -16.56 5.78
N LYS A 78 -2.83 -17.52 5.04
CA LYS A 78 -3.19 -18.83 5.58
C LYS A 78 -1.98 -19.55 6.16
N GLY A 79 -2.14 -20.08 7.36
CA GLY A 79 -1.07 -20.78 8.07
C GLY A 79 0.01 -19.88 8.66
N THR A 80 -0.22 -18.55 8.67
CA THR A 80 0.72 -17.58 9.22
C THR A 80 0.12 -16.84 10.41
N LEU A 81 0.94 -16.01 11.08
CA LEU A 81 0.47 -15.14 12.16
C LEU A 81 -0.54 -14.10 11.68
N ALA A 82 -0.59 -13.84 10.38
CA ALA A 82 -1.52 -12.89 9.77
C ALA A 82 -2.85 -13.52 9.35
N GLU A 83 -3.02 -14.82 9.54
CA GLU A 83 -4.28 -15.50 9.21
C GLU A 83 -5.45 -14.92 10.01
N GLY A 84 -6.51 -14.54 9.32
CA GLY A 84 -7.67 -13.93 9.93
C GLY A 84 -7.51 -12.45 10.30
N ALA A 85 -6.35 -11.85 10.00
CA ALA A 85 -6.15 -10.42 10.20
C ALA A 85 -7.10 -9.59 9.32
N ASN A 86 -7.55 -8.46 9.85
CA ASN A 86 -8.39 -7.54 9.10
C ASN A 86 -7.51 -6.68 8.19
N LEU A 87 -7.77 -6.73 6.89
CA LEU A 87 -7.06 -5.89 5.92
C LEU A 87 -7.90 -4.66 5.62
N GLU A 88 -7.37 -3.49 5.98
CA GLU A 88 -7.96 -2.21 5.66
C GLU A 88 -7.18 -1.56 4.52
N ILE A 89 -7.89 -1.15 3.47
CA ILE A 89 -7.29 -0.50 2.33
C ILE A 89 -7.81 0.94 2.25
N ARG A 90 -6.88 1.90 2.27
CA ARG A 90 -7.17 3.31 2.07
C ARG A 90 -6.77 3.70 0.65
N HIS A 91 -7.69 4.34 -0.05
CA HIS A 91 -7.44 4.82 -1.41
C HIS A 91 -6.86 6.22 -1.37
N VAL A 92 -5.76 6.41 -2.09
CA VAL A 92 -5.09 7.71 -2.22
C VAL A 92 -5.31 8.24 -3.63
N SER A 93 -5.88 9.42 -3.74
CA SER A 93 -6.14 10.08 -5.02
C SER A 93 -4.85 10.38 -5.78
N GLY A 94 -4.90 10.26 -7.10
CA GLY A 94 -3.80 10.69 -7.96
C GLY A 94 -3.75 12.20 -8.06
N ARG A 95 -2.58 12.80 -7.91
CA ARG A 95 -2.36 14.23 -8.09
C ARG A 95 -1.14 14.49 -8.93
N GLY A 96 -1.25 15.48 -9.77
CA GLY A 96 -0.15 15.95 -10.60
C GLY A 96 0.09 17.43 -10.43
N ARG A 97 1.33 17.86 -10.61
CA ARG A 97 1.73 19.25 -10.60
C ARG A 97 2.38 19.60 -11.92
N CYS A 98 1.90 20.66 -12.57
CA CYS A 98 2.52 21.18 -13.77
C CYS A 98 3.77 22.00 -13.44
N LEU A 99 4.89 21.69 -14.08
CA LEU A 99 6.14 22.43 -13.89
C LEU A 99 6.10 23.82 -14.54
N ASP A 100 5.24 24.00 -15.55
CA ASP A 100 5.13 25.28 -16.25
C ASP A 100 4.19 26.26 -15.58
N CYS A 101 2.96 25.85 -15.26
CA CYS A 101 2.00 26.74 -14.59
C CYS A 101 1.91 26.53 -13.08
N GLN A 102 2.61 25.53 -12.54
CA GLN A 102 2.67 25.18 -11.12
C GLN A 102 1.34 24.86 -10.46
N THR A 103 0.34 24.53 -11.24
CA THR A 103 -0.98 24.16 -10.75
C THR A 103 -1.02 22.67 -10.38
N GLU A 104 -1.52 22.36 -9.19
CA GLU A 104 -1.82 20.99 -8.80
C GLU A 104 -3.23 20.63 -9.22
N THR A 105 -3.41 19.42 -9.73
CA THR A 105 -4.72 18.92 -10.13
C THR A 105 -4.85 17.44 -9.76
N GLU A 106 -6.08 17.02 -9.52
CA GLU A 106 -6.37 15.60 -9.38
C GLU A 106 -6.32 14.93 -10.74
N ILE A 107 -5.62 13.80 -10.84
CA ILE A 107 -5.55 13.01 -12.05
C ILE A 107 -6.04 11.59 -11.78
N LYS A 108 -6.85 11.06 -12.69
CA LYS A 108 -7.43 9.73 -12.58
C LYS A 108 -6.64 8.68 -13.33
N THR A 109 -5.85 9.11 -14.31
CA THR A 109 -4.98 8.25 -15.11
C THR A 109 -3.64 8.91 -15.27
N LEU A 110 -2.59 8.11 -15.47
CA LEU A 110 -1.26 8.66 -15.75
C LEU A 110 -1.28 9.49 -17.01
N THR A 111 -0.93 10.75 -16.88
CA THR A 111 -0.86 11.69 -18.01
C THR A 111 0.25 12.71 -17.77
N TYR A 112 0.81 13.21 -18.86
CA TYR A 112 1.80 14.29 -18.83
C TYR A 112 1.19 15.61 -19.26
N LEU A 113 -0.08 15.61 -19.69
CA LEU A 113 -0.76 16.79 -20.20
C LEU A 113 -1.45 17.56 -19.11
N CYS A 114 -1.04 18.81 -18.89
CA CYS A 114 -1.71 19.70 -17.96
C CYS A 114 -3.07 20.15 -18.49
N PRO A 115 -4.19 19.93 -17.77
CA PRO A 115 -5.50 20.35 -18.25
C PRO A 115 -5.73 21.86 -18.24
N TYR A 116 -4.86 22.61 -17.56
CA TYR A 116 -5.01 24.05 -17.43
C TYR A 116 -4.21 24.85 -18.46
N CYS A 117 -2.95 24.46 -18.73
CA CYS A 117 -2.11 25.20 -19.66
C CYS A 117 -1.74 24.39 -20.92
N GLY A 118 -2.09 23.11 -20.99
CA GLY A 118 -1.80 22.25 -22.14
C GLY A 118 -0.34 21.83 -22.26
N SER A 119 0.49 22.12 -21.28
CA SER A 119 1.88 21.72 -21.25
C SER A 119 2.02 20.20 -21.07
N LEU A 120 3.09 19.61 -21.60
CA LEU A 120 3.45 18.21 -21.38
C LEU A 120 4.34 18.02 -20.15
N ALA A 121 4.43 19.02 -19.28
CA ALA A 121 5.29 19.03 -18.10
C ALA A 121 4.54 18.68 -16.80
N LEU A 122 3.42 17.99 -16.88
CA LEU A 122 2.68 17.52 -15.72
C LEU A 122 3.42 16.36 -15.06
N GLU A 123 3.81 16.54 -13.81
CA GLU A 123 4.50 15.53 -13.00
C GLU A 123 3.56 14.95 -11.96
N THR A 124 3.54 13.65 -11.82
CA THR A 124 2.72 12.99 -10.78
C THR A 124 3.40 13.13 -9.43
N VAL A 125 2.71 13.71 -8.45
CA VAL A 125 3.24 13.95 -7.11
C VAL A 125 2.63 13.04 -6.05
N GLN A 126 1.51 12.38 -6.35
CA GLN A 126 0.80 11.53 -5.41
C GLN A 126 0.00 10.46 -6.15
N GLY A 127 -0.20 9.33 -5.49
CA GLY A 127 -1.13 8.31 -5.97
C GLY A 127 -0.52 7.20 -6.81
N GLN A 128 0.80 7.15 -6.96
CA GLN A 128 1.49 6.08 -7.70
C GLN A 128 1.97 4.93 -6.82
N GLU A 129 1.91 5.07 -5.50
CA GLU A 129 2.54 4.15 -4.58
C GLU A 129 1.52 3.33 -3.81
N MET A 130 1.92 2.12 -3.42
CA MET A 130 1.24 1.33 -2.41
C MET A 130 2.11 1.33 -1.16
N LYS A 131 1.52 1.69 -0.01
CA LYS A 131 2.24 1.79 1.25
C LYS A 131 1.61 0.91 2.32
N PHE A 132 2.46 0.25 3.07
CA PHE A 132 2.09 -0.42 4.31
C PHE A 132 2.22 0.61 5.43
N THR A 133 1.11 1.10 5.97
CA THR A 133 1.13 2.23 6.91
C THR A 133 0.98 1.83 8.36
N GLU A 134 0.08 0.91 8.67
CA GLU A 134 -0.22 0.55 10.04
C GLU A 134 -0.45 -0.95 10.18
N MET A 135 -0.15 -1.47 11.37
CA MET A 135 -0.41 -2.85 11.73
C MET A 135 -0.77 -2.92 13.21
N GLU A 136 -1.80 -3.68 13.53
CA GLU A 136 -2.13 -4.00 14.91
C GLU A 136 -1.75 -5.44 15.22
N ILE A 137 -1.14 -5.64 16.35
CA ILE A 137 -0.69 -6.96 16.83
C ILE A 137 -1.21 -7.24 18.22
N ASP A 138 -1.30 -8.53 18.50
CA ASP A 138 -1.73 -8.99 19.83
C ASP A 138 -0.53 -9.14 20.77
#